data_a55ef9bef4f646b4f57291c5608e615b
#
_entry.id   a55ef9bef4f646b4f57291c5608e615b
#
_cell.length_a   1.000
_cell.length_b   1.000
_cell.length_c   1.000
_cell.angle_alpha   90.00
_cell.angle_beta   90.00
_cell.angle_gamma   90.00
#
_symmetry.space_group_name_H-M   'P 1'
#
loop_
_entity.id
_entity.type
_entity.pdbx_description
1 polymer ?
#
loop_
_entity_poly.entity_id
_entity_poly.type
_entity_poly.pdbx_seq_one_letter_code
_entity_poly.pdbx_strand_id
1 'polypeptide(L)'
;ESTPALDTALQDLTDAPAPAKEEHLEPLKKSITKEIITPMVEQAKQEYGRDLKLSDQKRFESTAKAKMDVAVNKVVDNYRIDQSQLETQRTQQLQSCTTAQQRQQVNREFDAKQQQSTAALMETLQSTIQQTAQEMQQTIVRTVETNQKEQEKKGYEDTVRDHLRGFSRTIPSFLMAYGDETVTLANFDQIIPDKVFQEVTSITLEQFRFLRDGGPYINQATGQVEHFAGHLFDPVVFDDSVKEFLNLKVKLADYFDESRTEDIFDYIPPQKTNQIFTPKWVVKKMVDLLEQENPGCFDDPGKTFLDPYMKSGLYITEIVKRLYRSEKMRQAFPDDNARLEHIFAKQVYGLAPTEIIYRIAISYILGFAKDHGITAHHIRQADTMEFAKAGTMERELDKIFRD
;
A
#
# COMPACT_ATOMS: atom_id res chain seq x y z
N GLU A 1 42.30 -1.86 -12.44
CA GLU A 1 43.43 -1.57 -13.35
C GLU A 1 43.66 -0.07 -13.34
N SER A 2 44.91 0.31 -13.15
CA SER A 2 45.34 1.71 -13.20
C SER A 2 45.22 2.24 -14.64
N THR A 3 44.79 3.48 -14.79
CA THR A 3 44.61 4.06 -16.12
C THR A 3 45.85 4.88 -16.50
N PRO A 4 46.17 5.01 -17.82
CA PRO A 4 47.38 5.69 -18.27
C PRO A 4 47.55 7.11 -17.73
N ALA A 5 46.50 7.87 -17.50
CA ALA A 5 46.57 9.21 -17.00
C ALA A 5 46.79 9.26 -15.48
N LEU A 6 46.22 8.29 -14.73
CA LEU A 6 46.49 8.15 -13.30
C LEU A 6 47.93 7.73 -13.05
N ASP A 7 48.46 6.77 -13.84
CA ASP A 7 49.84 6.32 -13.76
C ASP A 7 50.81 7.47 -14.08
N THR A 8 50.52 8.27 -15.10
CA THR A 8 51.30 9.45 -15.45
C THR A 8 51.31 10.48 -14.32
N ALA A 9 50.14 10.76 -13.70
CA ALA A 9 50.06 11.72 -12.61
C ALA A 9 50.79 11.22 -11.33
N LEU A 10 50.79 9.91 -11.07
CA LEU A 10 51.56 9.27 -10.00
C LEU A 10 53.08 9.39 -10.28
N GLN A 11 53.49 9.13 -11.50
CA GLN A 11 54.89 9.25 -11.93
C GLN A 11 55.37 10.69 -11.84
N ASP A 12 54.58 11.65 -12.35
CA ASP A 12 54.90 13.09 -12.26
C ASP A 12 55.08 13.57 -10.83
N LEU A 13 54.27 13.05 -9.89
CA LEU A 13 54.38 13.38 -8.47
C LEU A 13 55.67 12.81 -7.85
N THR A 14 56.07 11.59 -8.24
CA THR A 14 57.21 10.87 -7.63
C THR A 14 58.54 11.22 -8.28
N ASP A 15 58.60 11.47 -9.59
CA ASP A 15 59.81 11.77 -10.37
C ASP A 15 60.18 13.25 -10.36
N ALA A 16 59.35 14.12 -9.80
CA ALA A 16 59.65 15.54 -9.72
C ALA A 16 60.94 15.83 -8.93
N PRO A 17 61.69 16.87 -9.27
CA PRO A 17 62.90 17.27 -8.55
C PRO A 17 62.68 17.53 -7.06
N ALA A 18 61.50 17.86 -6.69
CA ALA A 18 61.00 17.89 -5.30
C ALA A 18 59.69 17.12 -5.25
N PRO A 19 59.76 15.81 -5.02
CA PRO A 19 58.59 14.96 -5.01
C PRO A 19 57.50 15.43 -4.04
N ALA A 20 56.27 15.12 -4.39
CA ALA A 20 55.07 15.45 -3.58
C ALA A 20 54.87 16.95 -3.30
N LYS A 21 55.29 17.85 -4.20
CA LYS A 21 54.88 19.25 -4.17
C LYS A 21 53.41 19.44 -4.47
N GLU A 22 52.83 20.52 -3.95
CA GLU A 22 51.43 20.88 -4.14
C GLU A 22 51.04 20.99 -5.63
N GLU A 23 51.94 21.49 -6.49
CA GLU A 23 51.74 21.62 -7.95
C GLU A 23 51.51 20.28 -8.67
N HIS A 24 52.00 19.15 -8.13
CA HIS A 24 51.81 17.80 -8.67
C HIS A 24 50.64 17.07 -7.99
N LEU A 25 50.27 17.48 -6.77
CA LEU A 25 49.24 16.87 -5.98
C LEU A 25 47.82 17.14 -6.56
N GLU A 26 47.56 18.37 -6.99
CA GLU A 26 46.26 18.74 -7.59
C GLU A 26 45.97 18.01 -8.93
N PRO A 27 46.90 17.84 -9.86
CA PRO A 27 46.73 16.98 -11.02
C PRO A 27 46.39 15.53 -10.68
N LEU A 28 47.07 14.94 -9.69
CA LEU A 28 46.80 13.59 -9.20
C LEU A 28 45.38 13.47 -8.67
N LYS A 29 44.91 14.36 -7.81
CA LYS A 29 43.54 14.38 -7.28
C LYS A 29 42.50 14.50 -8.37
N LYS A 30 42.75 15.32 -9.40
CA LYS A 30 41.88 15.44 -10.58
C LYS A 30 41.80 14.13 -11.39
N SER A 31 42.92 13.48 -11.61
CA SER A 31 42.98 12.18 -12.30
C SER A 31 42.23 11.10 -11.53
N ILE A 32 42.41 11.02 -10.19
CA ILE A 32 41.68 10.10 -9.32
C ILE A 32 40.16 10.35 -9.45
N THR A 33 39.72 11.60 -9.38
CA THR A 33 38.30 11.93 -9.51
C THR A 33 37.74 11.48 -10.85
N LYS A 34 38.43 11.81 -11.95
CA LYS A 34 37.97 11.51 -13.30
C LYS A 34 37.97 10.03 -13.63
N GLU A 35 38.97 9.29 -13.18
CA GLU A 35 39.27 7.94 -13.63
C GLU A 35 38.83 6.84 -12.66
N ILE A 36 38.59 7.18 -11.39
CA ILE A 36 38.14 6.24 -10.37
C ILE A 36 36.78 6.61 -9.83
N ILE A 37 36.60 7.83 -9.30
CA ILE A 37 35.41 8.21 -8.56
C ILE A 37 34.21 8.33 -9.51
N THR A 38 34.35 9.12 -10.57
CA THR A 38 33.24 9.33 -11.52
C THR A 38 32.80 8.04 -12.22
N PRO A 39 33.69 7.20 -12.77
CA PRO A 39 33.30 5.92 -13.35
C PRO A 39 32.63 4.98 -12.34
N MET A 40 33.10 4.93 -11.10
CA MET A 40 32.51 4.09 -10.05
C MET A 40 31.06 4.51 -9.73
N VAL A 41 30.77 5.81 -9.67
CA VAL A 41 29.41 6.32 -9.44
C VAL A 41 28.52 6.07 -10.66
N GLU A 42 29.04 6.27 -11.87
CA GLU A 42 28.26 5.98 -13.10
C GLU A 42 27.99 4.48 -13.27
N GLN A 43 28.94 3.63 -12.95
CA GLN A 43 28.73 2.18 -12.94
C GLN A 43 27.65 1.77 -11.93
N ALA A 44 27.71 2.29 -10.71
CA ALA A 44 26.72 2.06 -9.67
C ALA A 44 25.31 2.53 -10.10
N LYS A 45 25.22 3.66 -10.79
CA LYS A 45 23.97 4.16 -11.35
C LYS A 45 23.39 3.24 -12.43
N GLN A 46 24.24 2.67 -13.28
CA GLN A 46 23.81 1.70 -14.31
C GLN A 46 23.36 0.38 -13.67
N GLU A 47 24.11 -0.12 -12.69
CA GLU A 47 23.88 -1.40 -12.04
C GLU A 47 22.65 -1.39 -11.12
N TYR A 48 22.49 -0.35 -10.29
CA TYR A 48 21.45 -0.28 -9.25
C TYR A 48 20.26 0.60 -9.63
N GLY A 49 20.33 1.38 -10.70
CA GLY A 49 19.21 2.12 -11.28
C GLY A 49 18.39 2.91 -10.26
N ARG A 50 17.14 2.48 -10.05
CA ARG A 50 16.19 3.16 -9.15
C ARG A 50 16.52 3.04 -7.66
N ASP A 51 17.31 2.04 -7.28
CA ASP A 51 17.66 1.76 -5.88
C ASP A 51 18.73 2.73 -5.37
N LEU A 52 19.44 3.41 -6.29
CA LEU A 52 20.40 4.46 -5.98
C LEU A 52 19.80 5.84 -6.29
N LYS A 53 19.25 6.51 -5.28
CA LYS A 53 18.62 7.83 -5.43
C LYS A 53 19.61 8.90 -5.93
N LEU A 54 19.15 9.88 -6.68
CA LEU A 54 19.98 10.97 -7.20
C LEU A 54 20.70 11.76 -6.08
N SER A 55 20.05 11.91 -4.93
CA SER A 55 20.64 12.51 -3.74
C SER A 55 21.83 11.72 -3.21
N ASP A 56 21.75 10.38 -3.24
CA ASP A 56 22.81 9.49 -2.80
C ASP A 56 23.99 9.53 -3.77
N GLN A 57 23.74 9.55 -5.09
CA GLN A 57 24.79 9.69 -6.12
C GLN A 57 25.65 10.93 -5.89
N LYS A 58 25.01 12.11 -5.72
CA LYS A 58 25.70 13.37 -5.45
C LYS A 58 26.46 13.34 -4.13
N ARG A 59 25.88 12.75 -3.08
CA ARG A 59 26.53 12.59 -1.79
C ARG A 59 27.73 11.66 -1.88
N PHE A 60 27.63 10.55 -2.63
CA PHE A 60 28.75 9.63 -2.84
C PHE A 60 29.89 10.29 -3.55
N GLU A 61 29.67 11.00 -4.66
CA GLU A 61 30.72 11.67 -5.41
C GLU A 61 31.48 12.66 -4.53
N SER A 62 30.77 13.52 -3.78
CA SER A 62 31.40 14.50 -2.89
C SER A 62 32.13 13.84 -1.71
N THR A 63 31.53 12.81 -1.09
CA THR A 63 32.16 12.11 0.06
C THR A 63 33.36 11.27 -0.39
N ALA A 64 33.26 10.61 -1.56
CA ALA A 64 34.34 9.84 -2.14
C ALA A 64 35.54 10.73 -2.44
N LYS A 65 35.30 11.88 -3.07
CA LYS A 65 36.34 12.89 -3.32
C LYS A 65 37.02 13.34 -2.01
N ALA A 66 36.22 13.75 -1.02
CA ALA A 66 36.77 14.22 0.26
C ALA A 66 37.59 13.15 0.99
N LYS A 67 37.13 11.88 1.04
CA LYS A 67 37.85 10.77 1.64
C LYS A 67 39.17 10.49 0.90
N MET A 68 39.15 10.49 -0.42
CA MET A 68 40.32 10.24 -1.25
C MET A 68 41.34 11.34 -1.06
N ASP A 69 40.92 12.61 -1.07
CA ASP A 69 41.78 13.76 -0.85
C ASP A 69 42.50 13.69 0.53
N VAL A 70 41.74 13.32 1.57
CA VAL A 70 42.30 13.14 2.93
C VAL A 70 43.33 11.98 2.97
N ALA A 71 42.99 10.85 2.34
CA ALA A 71 43.87 9.68 2.31
C ALA A 71 45.19 9.98 1.56
N VAL A 72 45.07 10.58 0.38
CA VAL A 72 46.24 10.96 -0.44
C VAL A 72 47.12 12.03 0.29
N ASN A 73 46.49 13.07 0.83
CA ASN A 73 47.20 14.11 1.58
C ASN A 73 47.99 13.51 2.75
N LYS A 74 47.38 12.58 3.50
CA LYS A 74 48.08 11.92 4.63
C LYS A 74 49.34 11.18 4.20
N VAL A 75 49.28 10.47 3.07
CA VAL A 75 50.46 9.76 2.54
C VAL A 75 51.55 10.75 2.14
N VAL A 76 51.20 11.82 1.44
CA VAL A 76 52.12 12.86 0.99
C VAL A 76 52.71 13.62 2.17
N ASP A 77 51.94 13.95 3.18
CA ASP A 77 52.46 14.65 4.37
C ASP A 77 53.41 13.78 5.17
N ASN A 78 53.16 12.49 5.33
CA ASN A 78 54.09 11.54 5.94
C ASN A 78 55.42 11.50 5.16
N TYR A 79 55.36 11.41 3.83
CA TYR A 79 56.52 11.43 2.98
C TYR A 79 57.34 12.74 3.17
N ARG A 80 56.70 13.88 3.21
CA ARG A 80 57.33 15.19 3.44
C ARG A 80 58.05 15.23 4.79
N ILE A 81 57.43 14.66 5.84
CA ILE A 81 58.03 14.56 7.17
C ILE A 81 59.29 13.69 7.12
N ASP A 82 59.20 12.51 6.49
CA ASP A 82 60.32 11.59 6.35
C ASP A 82 61.49 12.22 5.58
N GLN A 83 61.21 12.92 4.48
CA GLN A 83 62.22 13.65 3.71
C GLN A 83 62.92 14.73 4.54
N SER A 84 62.18 15.50 5.33
CA SER A 84 62.74 16.51 6.23
C SER A 84 63.62 15.91 7.29
N GLN A 85 63.25 14.76 7.83
CA GLN A 85 64.06 14.03 8.82
C GLN A 85 65.35 13.49 8.20
N LEU A 86 65.27 12.90 6.99
CA LEU A 86 66.45 12.41 6.26
C LEU A 86 67.44 13.53 5.96
N GLU A 87 67.00 14.71 5.52
CA GLU A 87 67.84 15.82 5.21
C GLU A 87 68.52 16.42 6.49
N THR A 88 67.72 16.42 7.57
CA THR A 88 68.30 16.84 8.89
C THR A 88 69.44 15.88 9.34
N GLN A 89 69.20 14.58 9.25
CA GLN A 89 70.20 13.54 9.57
C GLN A 89 71.39 13.63 8.64
N ARG A 90 71.22 13.85 7.33
CA ARG A 90 72.26 14.06 6.34
C ARG A 90 73.18 15.25 6.75
N THR A 91 72.57 16.38 7.05
CA THR A 91 73.26 17.60 7.46
C THR A 91 74.10 17.36 8.70
N GLN A 92 73.54 16.70 9.72
CA GLN A 92 74.26 16.38 10.95
C GLN A 92 75.48 15.46 10.71
N GLN A 93 75.29 14.41 9.87
CA GLN A 93 76.39 13.51 9.55
C GLN A 93 77.50 14.20 8.71
N LEU A 94 77.12 15.06 7.75
CA LEU A 94 78.12 15.83 6.97
C LEU A 94 78.96 16.79 7.81
N GLN A 95 78.33 17.34 8.88
CA GLN A 95 79.11 18.20 9.83
C GLN A 95 80.20 17.44 10.60
N SER A 96 79.99 16.15 10.83
CA SER A 96 80.94 15.29 11.51
C SER A 96 82.07 14.74 10.62
N CYS A 97 81.98 14.91 9.30
CA CYS A 97 82.92 14.39 8.29
C CYS A 97 84.19 15.27 8.20
N THR A 98 85.31 14.64 8.36
CA THR A 98 86.64 15.33 8.28
C THR A 98 87.31 15.18 6.89
N THR A 99 86.95 14.16 6.11
CA THR A 99 87.51 13.87 4.77
C THR A 99 86.49 13.98 3.63
N ALA A 100 86.96 14.24 2.41
CA ALA A 100 86.13 14.25 1.22
C ALA A 100 85.51 12.90 0.91
N GLN A 101 86.25 11.80 1.20
CA GLN A 101 85.73 10.43 1.03
C GLN A 101 84.53 10.14 1.96
N GLN A 102 84.63 10.55 3.24
CA GLN A 102 83.54 10.38 4.19
C GLN A 102 82.26 11.13 3.73
N ARG A 103 82.43 12.38 3.27
CA ARG A 103 81.31 13.17 2.75
C ARG A 103 80.63 12.51 1.52
N GLN A 104 81.48 11.97 0.62
CA GLN A 104 80.93 11.27 -0.56
C GLN A 104 80.19 10.02 -0.17
N GLN A 105 80.66 9.23 0.80
CA GLN A 105 80.02 8.08 1.32
C GLN A 105 78.65 8.42 1.96
N VAL A 106 78.58 9.40 2.81
CA VAL A 106 77.37 9.90 3.44
C VAL A 106 76.34 10.33 2.37
N ASN A 107 76.78 11.10 1.37
CA ASN A 107 75.90 11.51 0.32
C ASN A 107 75.26 10.31 -0.45
N ARG A 108 76.12 9.32 -0.80
CA ARG A 108 75.59 8.10 -1.49
C ARG A 108 74.59 7.31 -0.66
N GLU A 109 74.79 7.21 0.65
CA GLU A 109 73.88 6.50 1.55
C GLU A 109 72.54 7.24 1.69
N PHE A 110 72.56 8.56 1.80
CA PHE A 110 71.30 9.33 1.87
C PHE A 110 70.61 9.45 0.54
N ASP A 111 71.33 9.52 -0.60
CA ASP A 111 70.70 9.47 -1.93
C ASP A 111 69.99 8.11 -2.17
N ALA A 112 70.62 7.01 -1.70
CA ALA A 112 69.97 5.68 -1.77
C ALA A 112 68.71 5.60 -0.89
N LYS A 113 68.73 6.13 0.35
CA LYS A 113 67.59 6.20 1.26
C LYS A 113 66.47 7.07 0.69
N GLN A 114 66.80 8.18 0.04
CA GLN A 114 65.86 9.07 -0.59
C GLN A 114 65.15 8.39 -1.77
N GLN A 115 65.89 7.69 -2.63
CA GLN A 115 65.35 6.90 -3.71
C GLN A 115 64.43 5.81 -3.21
N GLN A 116 64.81 5.10 -2.13
CA GLN A 116 63.96 4.08 -1.52
C GLN A 116 62.66 4.68 -0.95
N SER A 117 62.74 5.83 -0.28
CA SER A 117 61.56 6.53 0.26
C SER A 117 60.60 7.01 -0.86
N THR A 118 61.16 7.48 -1.98
CA THR A 118 60.35 7.89 -3.15
C THR A 118 59.66 6.70 -3.82
N ALA A 119 60.33 5.56 -3.95
CA ALA A 119 59.70 4.33 -4.46
C ALA A 119 58.56 3.84 -3.53
N ALA A 120 58.78 3.90 -2.21
CA ALA A 120 57.78 3.58 -1.21
C ALA A 120 56.56 4.54 -1.25
N LEU A 121 56.78 5.81 -1.57
CA LEU A 121 55.70 6.77 -1.78
C LEU A 121 54.74 6.33 -2.88
N MET A 122 55.28 5.92 -4.05
CA MET A 122 54.44 5.47 -5.18
C MET A 122 53.61 4.25 -4.82
N GLU A 123 54.23 3.24 -4.23
CA GLU A 123 53.54 2.01 -3.81
C GLU A 123 52.46 2.30 -2.75
N THR A 124 52.77 3.16 -1.78
CA THR A 124 51.83 3.53 -0.72
C THR A 124 50.64 4.35 -1.28
N LEU A 125 50.89 5.25 -2.23
CA LEU A 125 49.80 5.98 -2.90
C LEU A 125 48.89 5.04 -3.68
N GLN A 126 49.44 4.14 -4.50
CA GLN A 126 48.65 3.16 -5.28
C GLN A 126 47.79 2.28 -4.36
N SER A 127 48.40 1.73 -3.30
CA SER A 127 47.68 0.91 -2.32
C SER A 127 46.58 1.69 -1.60
N THR A 128 46.86 2.91 -1.18
CA THR A 128 45.87 3.78 -0.48
C THR A 128 44.71 4.15 -1.38
N ILE A 129 44.96 4.50 -2.65
CA ILE A 129 43.91 4.82 -3.63
C ILE A 129 43.01 3.60 -3.86
N GLN A 130 43.62 2.42 -4.06
CA GLN A 130 42.88 1.18 -4.28
C GLN A 130 42.03 0.81 -3.07
N GLN A 131 42.61 0.85 -1.87
CA GLN A 131 41.84 0.52 -0.65
C GLN A 131 40.68 1.48 -0.42
N THR A 132 40.93 2.79 -0.58
CA THR A 132 39.91 3.81 -0.41
C THR A 132 38.77 3.62 -1.44
N ALA A 133 39.09 3.29 -2.68
CA ALA A 133 38.10 3.00 -3.72
C ALA A 133 37.24 1.76 -3.36
N GLN A 134 37.83 0.68 -2.84
CA GLN A 134 37.10 -0.49 -2.39
C GLN A 134 36.13 -0.20 -1.21
N GLU A 135 36.57 0.60 -0.24
CA GLU A 135 35.73 1.02 0.89
C GLU A 135 34.52 1.85 0.41
N MET A 136 34.73 2.71 -0.57
CA MET A 136 33.65 3.50 -1.16
C MET A 136 32.66 2.61 -1.92
N GLN A 137 33.13 1.64 -2.68
CA GLN A 137 32.29 0.67 -3.39
C GLN A 137 31.41 -0.13 -2.41
N GLN A 138 31.97 -0.60 -1.29
CA GLN A 138 31.21 -1.26 -0.23
C GLN A 138 30.15 -0.33 0.39
N THR A 139 30.45 0.96 0.52
CA THR A 139 29.49 1.94 1.04
C THR A 139 28.31 2.13 0.08
N ILE A 140 28.54 2.14 -1.24
CA ILE A 140 27.47 2.17 -2.25
C ILE A 140 26.56 0.96 -2.09
N VAL A 141 27.10 -0.26 -2.05
CA VAL A 141 26.34 -1.50 -1.89
C VAL A 141 25.45 -1.47 -0.65
N ARG A 142 26.00 -1.11 0.52
CA ARG A 142 25.22 -1.00 1.76
C ARG A 142 24.10 0.02 1.69
N THR A 143 24.29 1.13 0.97
CA THR A 143 23.23 2.14 0.80
C THR A 143 22.12 1.62 -0.09
N VAL A 144 22.45 0.92 -1.18
CA VAL A 144 21.48 0.28 -2.06
C VAL A 144 20.64 -0.74 -1.30
N GLU A 145 21.26 -1.63 -0.52
CA GLU A 145 20.55 -2.61 0.33
C GLU A 145 19.59 -1.92 1.33
N THR A 146 20.02 -0.81 1.92
CA THR A 146 19.16 -0.03 2.83
C THR A 146 17.97 0.57 2.10
N ASN A 147 18.19 1.17 0.93
CA ASN A 147 17.13 1.75 0.11
C ASN A 147 16.11 0.70 -0.35
N GLN A 148 16.57 -0.50 -0.73
CA GLN A 148 15.69 -1.62 -1.11
C GLN A 148 14.78 -2.04 0.05
N LYS A 149 15.35 -2.24 1.25
CA LYS A 149 14.57 -2.56 2.46
C LYS A 149 13.54 -1.48 2.82
N GLU A 150 13.91 -0.19 2.66
CA GLU A 150 12.97 0.92 2.88
C GLU A 150 11.83 0.94 1.86
N GLN A 151 12.11 0.64 0.58
CA GLN A 151 11.09 0.56 -0.46
C GLN A 151 10.13 -0.61 -0.23
N GLU A 152 10.64 -1.78 0.13
CA GLU A 152 9.83 -2.95 0.48
C GLU A 152 8.91 -2.63 1.66
N LYS A 153 9.46 -2.08 2.75
CA LYS A 153 8.67 -1.68 3.92
C LYS A 153 7.55 -0.70 3.55
N LYS A 154 7.86 0.32 2.76
CA LYS A 154 6.86 1.30 2.30
C LYS A 154 5.78 0.65 1.43
N GLY A 155 6.14 -0.27 0.55
CA GLY A 155 5.19 -1.05 -0.25
C GLY A 155 4.22 -1.86 0.62
N TYR A 156 4.70 -2.50 1.69
CA TYR A 156 3.85 -3.20 2.66
C TYR A 156 2.90 -2.25 3.39
N GLU A 157 3.39 -1.11 3.88
CA GLU A 157 2.57 -0.11 4.58
C GLU A 157 1.46 0.45 3.67
N ASP A 158 1.75 0.76 2.41
CA ASP A 158 0.76 1.23 1.44
C ASP A 158 -0.28 0.14 1.13
N THR A 159 0.13 -1.11 0.98
CA THR A 159 -0.76 -2.25 0.77
C THR A 159 -1.71 -2.46 1.96
N VAL A 160 -1.19 -2.44 3.20
CA VAL A 160 -2.00 -2.54 4.42
C VAL A 160 -3.00 -1.39 4.51
N ARG A 161 -2.56 -0.17 4.23
CA ARG A 161 -3.43 1.03 4.23
C ARG A 161 -4.58 0.91 3.23
N ASP A 162 -4.30 0.41 2.03
CA ASP A 162 -5.33 0.20 1.00
C ASP A 162 -6.32 -0.90 1.38
N HIS A 163 -5.86 -1.97 2.02
CA HIS A 163 -6.74 -3.01 2.57
C HIS A 163 -7.65 -2.46 3.67
N LEU A 164 -7.12 -1.64 4.60
CA LEU A 164 -7.91 -1.01 5.65
C LEU A 164 -8.97 -0.05 5.09
N ARG A 165 -8.62 0.75 4.06
CA ARG A 165 -9.59 1.59 3.35
C ARG A 165 -10.65 0.77 2.65
N GLY A 166 -10.27 -0.33 2.01
CA GLY A 166 -11.20 -1.28 1.39
C GLY A 166 -12.17 -1.86 2.42
N PHE A 167 -11.66 -2.29 3.56
CA PHE A 167 -12.46 -2.81 4.67
C PHE A 167 -13.45 -1.77 5.20
N SER A 168 -13.03 -0.54 5.47
CA SER A 168 -13.91 0.52 5.98
C SER A 168 -15.12 0.79 5.08
N ARG A 169 -14.96 0.63 3.77
CA ARG A 169 -16.06 0.76 2.80
C ARG A 169 -17.10 -0.36 2.89
N THR A 170 -16.75 -1.51 3.47
CA THR A 170 -17.67 -2.64 3.60
C THR A 170 -18.55 -2.55 4.83
N ILE A 171 -18.16 -1.77 5.84
CA ILE A 171 -18.87 -1.64 7.12
C ILE A 171 -20.34 -1.26 6.92
N PRO A 172 -20.72 -0.23 6.13
CA PRO A 172 -22.12 0.11 5.90
C PRO A 172 -22.96 -1.04 5.36
N SER A 173 -22.42 -1.87 4.45
CA SER A 173 -23.10 -3.06 3.92
C SER A 173 -23.39 -4.08 5.02
N PHE A 174 -22.41 -4.34 5.90
CA PHE A 174 -22.59 -5.25 7.03
C PHE A 174 -23.61 -4.70 8.04
N LEU A 175 -23.54 -3.41 8.35
CA LEU A 175 -24.48 -2.78 9.28
C LEU A 175 -25.90 -2.75 8.70
N MET A 176 -26.05 -2.58 7.39
CA MET A 176 -27.35 -2.66 6.76
C MET A 176 -27.93 -4.07 6.86
N ALA A 177 -27.09 -5.11 6.68
CA ALA A 177 -27.52 -6.50 6.67
C ALA A 177 -27.72 -7.08 8.08
N TYR A 178 -26.82 -6.79 9.02
CA TYR A 178 -26.72 -7.46 10.32
C TYR A 178 -26.67 -6.50 11.51
N GLY A 179 -26.52 -5.18 11.27
CA GLY A 179 -26.28 -4.21 12.34
C GLY A 179 -27.51 -3.87 13.16
N ASP A 180 -27.32 -3.84 14.48
CA ASP A 180 -28.21 -3.31 15.49
C ASP A 180 -27.45 -2.41 16.47
N GLU A 181 -28.15 -1.89 17.49
CA GLU A 181 -27.62 -0.92 18.46
C GLU A 181 -26.47 -1.48 19.33
N THR A 182 -26.27 -2.79 19.35
CA THR A 182 -25.24 -3.45 20.20
C THR A 182 -23.90 -3.60 19.50
N VAL A 183 -23.81 -3.25 18.21
CA VAL A 183 -22.61 -3.46 17.40
C VAL A 183 -21.51 -2.51 17.79
N THR A 184 -20.35 -3.08 18.07
CA THR A 184 -19.08 -2.40 18.36
C THR A 184 -17.93 -3.09 17.64
N LEU A 185 -16.75 -2.49 17.61
CA LEU A 185 -15.55 -3.16 17.09
C LEU A 185 -15.27 -4.50 17.79
N ALA A 186 -15.53 -4.58 19.10
CA ALA A 186 -15.26 -5.75 19.91
C ALA A 186 -16.09 -7.00 19.54
N ASN A 187 -17.33 -6.79 19.06
CA ASN A 187 -18.25 -7.89 18.69
C ASN A 187 -18.57 -7.97 17.20
N PHE A 188 -17.95 -7.12 16.38
CA PHE A 188 -18.23 -7.03 14.94
C PHE A 188 -18.05 -8.38 14.21
N ASP A 189 -17.05 -9.16 14.62
CA ASP A 189 -16.77 -10.49 14.09
C ASP A 189 -17.74 -11.58 14.56
N GLN A 190 -18.63 -11.28 15.50
CA GLN A 190 -19.60 -12.25 16.03
C GLN A 190 -20.96 -12.17 15.35
N ILE A 191 -21.28 -11.03 14.74
CA ILE A 191 -22.58 -10.78 14.10
C ILE A 191 -22.65 -11.18 12.63
N ILE A 192 -21.49 -11.39 11.98
CA ILE A 192 -21.37 -11.64 10.54
C ILE A 192 -20.88 -13.08 10.33
N PRO A 193 -21.57 -13.91 9.51
CA PRO A 193 -21.05 -15.22 9.14
C PRO A 193 -19.72 -15.14 8.42
N ASP A 194 -18.74 -16.02 8.75
CA ASP A 194 -17.38 -16.01 8.20
C ASP A 194 -17.37 -16.04 6.66
N LYS A 195 -18.22 -16.88 6.07
CA LYS A 195 -18.36 -16.97 4.61
C LYS A 195 -18.77 -15.63 3.98
N VAL A 196 -19.72 -14.93 4.58
CA VAL A 196 -20.20 -13.62 4.11
C VAL A 196 -19.12 -12.56 4.30
N PHE A 197 -18.44 -12.60 5.44
CA PHE A 197 -17.34 -11.68 5.73
C PHE A 197 -16.22 -11.83 4.69
N GLN A 198 -15.79 -13.06 4.42
CA GLN A 198 -14.76 -13.35 3.43
C GLN A 198 -15.17 -12.99 2.00
N GLU A 199 -16.43 -13.25 1.62
CA GLU A 199 -16.96 -12.89 0.30
C GLU A 199 -16.88 -11.37 0.06
N VAL A 200 -17.23 -10.56 1.05
CA VAL A 200 -17.29 -9.10 0.94
C VAL A 200 -15.93 -8.43 1.10
N THR A 201 -15.11 -8.89 2.06
CA THR A 201 -13.84 -8.24 2.43
C THR A 201 -12.60 -8.87 1.80
N SER A 202 -12.71 -10.12 1.31
CA SER A 202 -11.60 -10.97 0.84
C SER A 202 -10.61 -11.40 1.94
N ILE A 203 -10.93 -11.16 3.21
CA ILE A 203 -10.19 -11.68 4.37
C ILE A 203 -11.12 -12.51 5.28
N THR A 204 -10.54 -13.43 6.04
CA THR A 204 -11.29 -14.23 7.01
C THR A 204 -11.54 -13.46 8.30
N LEU A 205 -12.52 -13.90 9.10
CA LEU A 205 -12.72 -13.35 10.46
C LEU A 205 -11.51 -13.57 11.36
N GLU A 206 -10.74 -14.64 11.17
CA GLU A 206 -9.49 -14.89 11.89
C GLU A 206 -8.44 -13.82 11.55
N GLN A 207 -8.27 -13.52 10.26
CA GLN A 207 -7.39 -12.43 9.83
C GLN A 207 -7.84 -11.07 10.37
N PHE A 208 -9.15 -10.80 10.36
CA PHE A 208 -9.69 -9.58 10.97
C PHE A 208 -9.37 -9.48 12.46
N ARG A 209 -9.57 -10.57 13.24
CA ARG A 209 -9.20 -10.62 14.67
C ARG A 209 -7.72 -10.40 14.88
N PHE A 210 -6.87 -11.00 14.05
CA PHE A 210 -5.44 -10.77 14.11
C PHE A 210 -5.07 -9.30 13.88
N LEU A 211 -5.71 -8.63 12.93
CA LEU A 211 -5.48 -7.19 12.68
C LEU A 211 -5.99 -6.32 13.83
N ARG A 212 -7.09 -6.70 14.47
CA ARG A 212 -7.69 -6.00 15.61
C ARG A 212 -6.94 -6.24 16.91
N ASP A 213 -6.70 -7.48 17.26
CA ASP A 213 -6.25 -7.91 18.58
C ASP A 213 -4.75 -8.23 18.64
N GLY A 214 -4.12 -8.45 17.50
CA GLY A 214 -2.73 -8.90 17.40
C GLY A 214 -2.57 -10.40 17.60
N GLY A 215 -1.32 -10.82 17.78
CA GLY A 215 -0.98 -12.21 18.02
C GLY A 215 0.39 -12.62 17.52
N PRO A 216 0.80 -13.88 17.79
CA PRO A 216 2.06 -14.40 17.29
C PRO A 216 1.98 -14.69 15.78
N TYR A 217 3.08 -14.43 15.07
CA TYR A 217 3.25 -14.80 13.67
C TYR A 217 4.69 -15.24 13.40
N ILE A 218 4.89 -16.00 12.33
CA ILE A 218 6.23 -16.41 11.88
C ILE A 218 6.74 -15.36 10.88
N ASN A 219 7.80 -14.67 11.23
CA ASN A 219 8.48 -13.78 10.30
C ASN A 219 9.16 -14.62 9.20
N GLN A 220 8.68 -14.51 7.98
CA GLN A 220 9.16 -15.33 6.85
C GLN A 220 10.62 -15.05 6.47
N ALA A 221 11.13 -13.86 6.78
CA ALA A 221 12.52 -13.50 6.50
C ALA A 221 13.51 -14.07 7.52
N THR A 222 13.08 -14.22 8.78
CA THR A 222 13.95 -14.69 9.90
C THR A 222 13.64 -16.12 10.34
N GLY A 223 12.44 -16.65 10.03
CA GLY A 223 11.93 -17.92 10.54
C GLY A 223 11.57 -17.91 12.03
N GLN A 224 11.65 -16.75 12.69
CA GLN A 224 11.38 -16.59 14.12
C GLN A 224 9.91 -16.25 14.37
N VAL A 225 9.40 -16.66 15.55
CA VAL A 225 8.09 -16.24 16.02
C VAL A 225 8.21 -14.82 16.59
N GLU A 226 7.48 -13.91 16.00
CA GLU A 226 7.34 -12.52 16.44
C GLU A 226 5.91 -12.26 16.89
N HIS A 227 5.66 -11.15 17.59
CA HIS A 227 4.33 -10.77 18.05
C HIS A 227 3.88 -9.48 17.39
N PHE A 228 2.75 -9.53 16.70
CA PHE A 228 2.07 -8.35 16.14
C PHE A 228 1.17 -7.74 17.21
N ALA A 229 1.26 -6.42 17.42
CA ALA A 229 0.54 -5.73 18.49
C ALA A 229 -0.97 -5.56 18.21
N GLY A 230 -1.42 -5.73 16.96
CA GLY A 230 -2.80 -5.43 16.57
C GLY A 230 -3.08 -3.94 16.52
N HIS A 231 -4.30 -3.57 16.93
CA HIS A 231 -4.76 -2.17 17.05
C HIS A 231 -4.77 -1.38 15.72
N LEU A 232 -5.00 -2.06 14.58
CA LEU A 232 -5.12 -1.38 13.29
C LEU A 232 -6.46 -0.64 13.12
N PHE A 233 -7.41 -0.90 13.99
CA PHE A 233 -8.70 -0.20 14.03
C PHE A 233 -8.77 0.61 15.32
N ASP A 234 -9.14 1.90 15.19
CA ASP A 234 -9.44 2.74 16.34
C ASP A 234 -10.85 2.42 16.85
N PRO A 235 -11.03 1.90 18.09
CA PRO A 235 -12.33 1.52 18.59
C PRO A 235 -13.33 2.67 18.68
N VAL A 236 -12.86 3.87 19.06
CA VAL A 236 -13.72 5.05 19.19
C VAL A 236 -14.25 5.49 17.85
N VAL A 237 -13.35 5.62 16.86
CA VAL A 237 -13.72 6.02 15.50
C VAL A 237 -14.62 4.98 14.85
N PHE A 238 -14.35 3.69 15.06
CA PHE A 238 -15.18 2.61 14.54
C PHE A 238 -16.59 2.65 15.13
N ASP A 239 -16.70 2.66 16.47
CA ASP A 239 -17.97 2.60 17.17
C ASP A 239 -18.84 3.86 16.91
N ASP A 240 -18.22 5.04 16.78
CA ASP A 240 -18.92 6.26 16.42
C ASP A 240 -19.45 6.20 14.98
N SER A 241 -18.66 5.69 14.03
CA SER A 241 -19.10 5.48 12.65
C SER A 241 -20.25 4.48 12.54
N VAL A 242 -20.22 3.41 13.36
CA VAL A 242 -21.33 2.44 13.48
C VAL A 242 -22.60 3.12 13.94
N LYS A 243 -22.53 3.89 15.03
CA LYS A 243 -23.69 4.63 15.57
C LYS A 243 -24.26 5.63 14.56
N GLU A 244 -23.40 6.36 13.87
CA GLU A 244 -23.82 7.32 12.86
C GLU A 244 -24.58 6.63 11.73
N PHE A 245 -24.06 5.53 11.19
CA PHE A 245 -24.74 4.78 10.14
C PHE A 245 -26.07 4.17 10.63
N LEU A 246 -26.13 3.59 11.83
CA LEU A 246 -27.36 3.02 12.38
C LEU A 246 -28.43 4.09 12.63
N ASN A 247 -28.06 5.27 13.05
CA ASN A 247 -28.96 6.43 13.15
C ASN A 247 -29.53 6.83 11.78
N LEU A 248 -28.69 6.85 10.73
CA LEU A 248 -29.12 7.07 9.36
C LEU A 248 -30.08 5.97 8.87
N LYS A 249 -29.76 4.71 9.15
CA LYS A 249 -30.59 3.55 8.82
C LYS A 249 -31.99 3.70 9.40
N VAL A 250 -32.11 4.06 10.68
CA VAL A 250 -33.42 4.32 11.35
C VAL A 250 -34.12 5.52 10.72
N LYS A 251 -33.40 6.65 10.55
CA LYS A 251 -33.96 7.87 9.96
C LYS A 251 -34.49 7.67 8.55
N LEU A 252 -33.84 6.83 7.75
CA LEU A 252 -34.17 6.60 6.33
C LEU A 252 -34.94 5.29 6.10
N ALA A 253 -35.41 4.60 7.15
CA ALA A 253 -36.09 3.31 7.05
C ALA A 253 -37.46 3.42 6.37
N ASP A 254 -38.17 4.52 6.56
CA ASP A 254 -39.49 4.72 5.98
C ASP A 254 -39.42 5.20 4.53
N TYR A 255 -39.48 4.27 3.58
CA TYR A 255 -39.46 4.58 2.15
C TYR A 255 -40.82 5.13 1.62
N PHE A 256 -41.89 5.14 2.41
CA PHE A 256 -43.12 5.84 2.09
C PHE A 256 -43.03 7.36 2.26
N ASP A 257 -42.08 7.84 3.05
CA ASP A 257 -41.81 9.27 3.21
C ASP A 257 -41.11 9.84 1.97
N GLU A 258 -41.91 10.40 1.04
CA GLU A 258 -41.39 11.05 -0.17
C GLU A 258 -40.93 12.49 0.01
N SER A 259 -41.01 13.04 1.20
CA SER A 259 -40.42 14.35 1.51
C SER A 259 -38.89 14.33 1.46
N ARG A 260 -38.31 13.13 1.52
CA ARG A 260 -36.86 12.91 1.52
C ARG A 260 -36.36 12.50 0.13
N THR A 261 -35.34 13.21 -0.34
CA THR A 261 -34.65 12.89 -1.60
C THR A 261 -33.56 11.84 -1.43
N GLU A 262 -33.00 11.71 -0.20
CA GLU A 262 -31.95 10.78 0.17
C GLU A 262 -32.51 9.40 0.50
N ASP A 263 -31.74 8.36 0.21
CA ASP A 263 -32.00 7.03 0.74
C ASP A 263 -30.73 6.41 1.37
N ILE A 264 -30.90 5.33 2.13
CA ILE A 264 -29.78 4.70 2.85
C ILE A 264 -28.69 4.18 1.91
N PHE A 265 -29.02 3.85 0.66
CA PHE A 265 -28.06 3.33 -0.32
C PHE A 265 -27.10 4.39 -0.84
N ASP A 266 -27.42 5.69 -0.68
CA ASP A 266 -26.49 6.79 -0.99
C ASP A 266 -25.27 6.79 -0.04
N TYR A 267 -25.41 6.15 1.14
CA TYR A 267 -24.38 6.04 2.18
C TYR A 267 -23.68 4.68 2.18
N ILE A 268 -24.01 3.78 1.25
CA ILE A 268 -23.35 2.49 1.09
C ILE A 268 -22.40 2.57 -0.11
N PRO A 269 -21.08 2.64 0.10
CA PRO A 269 -20.11 2.73 -0.99
C PRO A 269 -20.19 1.52 -1.91
N PRO A 270 -20.01 1.69 -3.23
CA PRO A 270 -19.98 0.57 -4.17
C PRO A 270 -18.82 -0.38 -3.84
N GLN A 271 -19.13 -1.67 -3.78
CA GLN A 271 -18.18 -2.74 -3.53
C GLN A 271 -17.53 -3.23 -4.83
N LYS A 272 -16.37 -3.94 -4.73
CA LYS A 272 -15.63 -4.49 -5.88
C LYS A 272 -16.46 -5.46 -6.73
N THR A 273 -17.43 -6.14 -6.13
CA THR A 273 -18.26 -7.15 -6.77
C THR A 273 -19.64 -6.61 -7.06
N ASN A 274 -19.85 -5.96 -8.20
CA ASN A 274 -21.16 -5.68 -8.83
C ASN A 274 -22.30 -5.13 -7.93
N GLN A 275 -21.99 -4.53 -6.79
CA GLN A 275 -22.97 -3.99 -5.85
C GLN A 275 -23.23 -2.50 -6.07
N ILE A 276 -23.36 -2.08 -7.33
CA ILE A 276 -23.85 -0.74 -7.65
C ILE A 276 -25.38 -0.78 -7.47
N PHE A 277 -25.89 -0.01 -6.53
CA PHE A 277 -27.31 0.16 -6.35
C PHE A 277 -27.89 1.14 -7.39
N THR A 278 -29.01 0.77 -7.97
CA THR A 278 -29.70 1.65 -8.94
C THR A 278 -30.25 2.88 -8.21
N PRO A 279 -29.98 4.10 -8.65
CA PRO A 279 -30.51 5.29 -8.00
C PRO A 279 -32.04 5.31 -7.97
N LYS A 280 -32.63 5.81 -6.87
CA LYS A 280 -34.07 5.86 -6.62
C LYS A 280 -34.87 6.50 -7.78
N TRP A 281 -34.34 7.57 -8.40
CA TRP A 281 -35.02 8.21 -9.52
C TRP A 281 -35.09 7.32 -10.79
N VAL A 282 -34.08 6.50 -11.02
CA VAL A 282 -34.07 5.53 -12.14
C VAL A 282 -35.14 4.44 -11.91
N VAL A 283 -35.15 3.90 -10.68
CA VAL A 283 -36.16 2.89 -10.28
C VAL A 283 -37.56 3.44 -10.48
N LYS A 284 -37.85 4.65 -10.00
CA LYS A 284 -39.14 5.32 -10.14
C LYS A 284 -39.52 5.42 -11.62
N LYS A 285 -38.61 5.89 -12.48
CA LYS A 285 -38.88 6.01 -13.92
C LYS A 285 -39.16 4.65 -14.59
N MET A 286 -38.43 3.61 -14.18
CA MET A 286 -38.68 2.25 -14.75
C MET A 286 -40.04 1.68 -14.32
N VAL A 287 -40.45 1.93 -13.07
CA VAL A 287 -41.77 1.52 -12.58
C VAL A 287 -42.87 2.35 -13.21
N ASP A 288 -42.64 3.64 -13.53
CA ASP A 288 -43.54 4.48 -14.32
C ASP A 288 -43.77 3.87 -15.73
N LEU A 289 -42.71 3.41 -16.38
CA LEU A 289 -42.81 2.73 -17.68
C LEU A 289 -43.60 1.40 -17.58
N LEU A 290 -43.36 0.62 -16.52
CA LEU A 290 -44.07 -0.61 -16.27
C LEU A 290 -45.61 -0.36 -16.19
N GLU A 291 -46.01 0.71 -15.47
CA GLU A 291 -47.41 1.12 -15.34
C GLU A 291 -48.01 1.62 -16.65
N GLN A 292 -47.22 2.38 -17.44
CA GLN A 292 -47.64 2.85 -18.78
C GLN A 292 -47.90 1.68 -19.75
N GLU A 293 -47.04 0.65 -19.73
CA GLU A 293 -47.19 -0.53 -20.56
C GLU A 293 -48.26 -1.48 -20.05
N ASN A 294 -48.60 -1.43 -18.75
CA ASN A 294 -49.62 -2.28 -18.11
C ASN A 294 -50.60 -1.40 -17.29
N PRO A 295 -51.47 -0.63 -17.95
CA PRO A 295 -52.36 0.29 -17.24
C PRO A 295 -53.23 -0.41 -16.19
N GLY A 296 -53.25 0.14 -14.96
CA GLY A 296 -54.01 -0.42 -13.85
C GLY A 296 -53.38 -1.65 -13.18
N CYS A 297 -52.14 -2.00 -13.49
CA CYS A 297 -51.49 -3.17 -12.89
C CYS A 297 -51.36 -3.06 -11.37
N PHE A 298 -51.26 -1.85 -10.81
CA PHE A 298 -51.22 -1.61 -9.37
C PHE A 298 -52.59 -1.52 -8.71
N ASP A 299 -53.64 -1.58 -9.49
CA ASP A 299 -55.05 -1.54 -9.01
C ASP A 299 -55.68 -2.93 -8.84
N ASP A 300 -55.00 -3.98 -9.29
CA ASP A 300 -55.49 -5.35 -9.27
C ASP A 300 -54.87 -6.13 -8.10
N PRO A 301 -55.68 -6.55 -7.11
CA PRO A 301 -55.18 -7.34 -5.98
C PRO A 301 -54.66 -8.74 -6.35
N GLY A 302 -54.98 -9.24 -7.53
CA GLY A 302 -54.48 -10.52 -8.03
C GLY A 302 -53.19 -10.42 -8.84
N LYS A 303 -52.75 -9.21 -9.17
CA LYS A 303 -51.53 -9.01 -9.97
C LYS A 303 -50.25 -9.25 -9.16
N THR A 304 -49.32 -9.96 -9.74
CA THR A 304 -48.04 -10.29 -9.12
C THR A 304 -46.88 -9.61 -9.83
N PHE A 305 -45.82 -9.30 -9.08
CA PHE A 305 -44.60 -8.61 -9.53
C PHE A 305 -43.37 -9.38 -9.04
N LEU A 306 -42.43 -9.63 -9.92
CA LEU A 306 -41.19 -10.34 -9.62
C LEU A 306 -39.99 -9.49 -9.99
N ASP A 307 -39.09 -9.24 -9.02
CA ASP A 307 -37.72 -8.83 -9.27
C ASP A 307 -36.83 -10.09 -9.23
N PRO A 308 -36.42 -10.62 -10.40
CA PRO A 308 -35.72 -11.91 -10.46
C PRO A 308 -34.23 -11.79 -10.08
N TYR A 309 -33.70 -10.59 -9.97
CA TYR A 309 -32.27 -10.36 -9.61
C TYR A 309 -32.12 -9.09 -8.76
N MET A 310 -32.75 -9.13 -7.63
CA MET A 310 -32.85 -8.03 -6.70
C MET A 310 -31.51 -7.71 -6.07
N LYS A 311 -31.15 -6.41 -5.98
CA LYS A 311 -29.99 -5.92 -5.26
C LYS A 311 -30.38 -5.20 -3.97
N SER A 312 -30.77 -3.92 -4.06
CA SER A 312 -31.16 -3.12 -2.89
C SER A 312 -32.58 -3.39 -2.40
N GLY A 313 -33.43 -3.91 -3.26
CA GLY A 313 -34.89 -4.00 -3.01
C GLY A 313 -35.65 -2.74 -3.40
N LEU A 314 -35.05 -1.74 -4.00
CA LEU A 314 -35.68 -0.48 -4.37
C LEU A 314 -36.83 -0.67 -5.39
N TYR A 315 -36.74 -1.63 -6.33
CA TYR A 315 -37.84 -1.96 -7.22
C TYR A 315 -39.03 -2.51 -6.46
N ILE A 316 -38.80 -3.44 -5.53
CA ILE A 316 -39.85 -4.00 -4.68
C ILE A 316 -40.54 -2.91 -3.87
N THR A 317 -39.77 -2.04 -3.21
CA THR A 317 -40.35 -0.97 -2.37
C THR A 317 -41.10 0.08 -3.20
N GLU A 318 -40.67 0.38 -4.42
CA GLU A 318 -41.42 1.27 -5.30
C GLU A 318 -42.75 0.63 -5.75
N ILE A 319 -42.76 -0.67 -6.09
CA ILE A 319 -43.99 -1.43 -6.41
C ILE A 319 -44.91 -1.48 -5.19
N VAL A 320 -44.36 -1.80 -3.99
CA VAL A 320 -45.15 -1.81 -2.74
C VAL A 320 -45.82 -0.46 -2.48
N LYS A 321 -45.11 0.66 -2.67
CA LYS A 321 -45.69 2.00 -2.51
C LYS A 321 -46.87 2.25 -3.45
N ARG A 322 -46.78 1.83 -4.71
CA ARG A 322 -47.84 2.01 -5.69
C ARG A 322 -49.06 1.16 -5.37
N LEU A 323 -48.87 -0.13 -5.08
CA LEU A 323 -49.91 -1.02 -4.63
C LEU A 323 -50.60 -0.48 -3.35
N TYR A 324 -49.84 -0.09 -2.35
CA TYR A 324 -50.35 0.41 -1.08
C TYR A 324 -51.20 1.70 -1.24
N ARG A 325 -50.80 2.60 -2.16
CA ARG A 325 -51.48 3.89 -2.43
C ARG A 325 -52.64 3.77 -3.38
N SER A 326 -52.81 2.66 -4.12
CA SER A 326 -53.88 2.47 -5.03
C SER A 326 -55.25 2.58 -4.31
N GLU A 327 -56.16 3.33 -4.90
CA GLU A 327 -57.52 3.50 -4.34
C GLU A 327 -58.32 2.20 -4.37
N LYS A 328 -58.17 1.40 -5.42
CA LYS A 328 -58.82 0.10 -5.51
C LYS A 328 -58.29 -0.90 -4.50
N MET A 329 -56.97 -0.86 -4.24
CA MET A 329 -56.38 -1.66 -3.17
C MET A 329 -56.87 -1.22 -1.79
N ARG A 330 -57.05 0.08 -1.52
CA ARG A 330 -57.61 0.60 -0.29
C ARG A 330 -59.09 0.15 -0.12
N GLN A 331 -59.84 0.12 -1.20
CA GLN A 331 -61.24 -0.40 -1.18
C GLN A 331 -61.29 -1.91 -0.90
N ALA A 332 -60.37 -2.68 -1.50
CA ALA A 332 -60.31 -4.13 -1.30
C ALA A 332 -59.78 -4.49 0.11
N PHE A 333 -58.83 -3.72 0.63
CA PHE A 333 -58.19 -3.89 1.94
C PHE A 333 -58.16 -2.55 2.68
N PRO A 334 -59.25 -2.17 3.36
CA PRO A 334 -59.37 -0.88 4.06
C PRO A 334 -58.34 -0.72 5.22
N ASP A 335 -58.07 -1.83 5.91
CA ASP A 335 -57.04 -1.85 6.95
C ASP A 335 -55.64 -1.82 6.37
N ASP A 336 -54.79 -0.91 6.87
CA ASP A 336 -53.48 -0.68 6.35
C ASP A 336 -52.56 -1.88 6.54
N ASN A 337 -52.65 -2.58 7.70
CA ASN A 337 -51.87 -3.77 7.95
C ASN A 337 -52.29 -4.94 7.09
N ALA A 338 -53.59 -5.19 6.98
CA ALA A 338 -54.10 -6.25 6.09
C ALA A 338 -53.71 -6.00 4.63
N ARG A 339 -53.70 -4.73 4.19
CA ARG A 339 -53.25 -4.37 2.84
C ARG A 339 -51.78 -4.68 2.63
N LEU A 340 -50.89 -4.29 3.58
CA LEU A 340 -49.48 -4.62 3.52
C LEU A 340 -49.21 -6.11 3.59
N GLU A 341 -49.91 -6.84 4.46
CA GLU A 341 -49.79 -8.31 4.54
C GLU A 341 -50.18 -8.96 3.20
N HIS A 342 -51.28 -8.52 2.56
CA HIS A 342 -51.67 -9.02 1.25
C HIS A 342 -50.59 -8.74 0.19
N ILE A 343 -50.04 -7.52 0.14
CA ILE A 343 -49.00 -7.12 -0.83
C ILE A 343 -47.79 -8.02 -0.69
N PHE A 344 -47.26 -8.18 0.53
CA PHE A 344 -46.06 -8.98 0.76
C PHE A 344 -46.25 -10.48 0.63
N ALA A 345 -47.41 -10.98 1.04
CA ALA A 345 -47.72 -12.41 1.00
C ALA A 345 -48.22 -12.90 -0.37
N LYS A 346 -48.72 -12.02 -1.27
CA LYS A 346 -49.36 -12.44 -2.50
C LYS A 346 -48.94 -11.73 -3.77
N GLN A 347 -48.41 -10.52 -3.68
CA GLN A 347 -48.19 -9.70 -4.88
C GLN A 347 -46.73 -9.45 -5.24
N VAL A 348 -45.82 -9.33 -4.27
CA VAL A 348 -44.39 -8.98 -4.52
C VAL A 348 -43.47 -10.15 -4.24
N TYR A 349 -42.60 -10.43 -5.21
CA TYR A 349 -41.64 -11.52 -5.22
C TYR A 349 -40.25 -10.97 -5.54
N GLY A 350 -39.25 -11.38 -4.83
CA GLY A 350 -37.87 -10.91 -5.06
C GLY A 350 -36.84 -11.99 -4.80
N LEU A 351 -35.80 -12.05 -5.65
CA LEU A 351 -34.72 -13.01 -5.54
C LEU A 351 -33.39 -12.28 -5.47
N ALA A 352 -32.66 -12.49 -4.38
CA ALA A 352 -31.33 -11.92 -4.17
C ALA A 352 -30.23 -12.96 -4.42
N PRO A 353 -29.17 -12.64 -5.19
CA PRO A 353 -28.17 -13.63 -5.62
C PRO A 353 -27.27 -14.14 -4.51
N THR A 354 -26.99 -13.33 -3.48
CA THR A 354 -26.08 -13.68 -2.37
C THR A 354 -26.73 -13.43 -1.02
N GLU A 355 -26.16 -14.02 0.03
CA GLU A 355 -26.72 -13.85 1.39
C GLU A 355 -26.63 -12.38 1.85
N ILE A 356 -25.53 -11.69 1.60
CA ILE A 356 -25.38 -10.28 2.00
C ILE A 356 -26.43 -9.40 1.31
N ILE A 357 -26.66 -9.59 0.01
CA ILE A 357 -27.67 -8.84 -0.75
C ILE A 357 -29.09 -9.16 -0.25
N TYR A 358 -29.38 -10.43 0.00
CA TYR A 358 -30.65 -10.83 0.60
C TYR A 358 -30.89 -10.13 1.95
N ARG A 359 -29.90 -10.13 2.83
CA ARG A 359 -29.97 -9.49 4.16
C ARG A 359 -30.16 -7.97 4.07
N ILE A 360 -29.40 -7.32 3.19
CA ILE A 360 -29.56 -5.88 2.93
C ILE A 360 -30.97 -5.57 2.43
N ALA A 361 -31.46 -6.30 1.43
CA ALA A 361 -32.78 -6.09 0.85
C ALA A 361 -33.91 -6.33 1.86
N ILE A 362 -33.87 -7.44 2.60
CA ILE A 362 -34.87 -7.73 3.65
C ILE A 362 -34.87 -6.65 4.73
N SER A 363 -33.68 -6.22 5.18
CA SER A 363 -33.56 -5.16 6.18
C SER A 363 -34.15 -3.83 5.71
N TYR A 364 -34.06 -3.54 4.42
CA TYR A 364 -34.65 -2.34 3.83
C TYR A 364 -36.13 -2.49 3.57
N ILE A 365 -36.56 -3.56 2.86
CA ILE A 365 -37.94 -3.78 2.45
C ILE A 365 -38.87 -3.89 3.66
N LEU A 366 -38.46 -4.59 4.71
CA LEU A 366 -39.25 -4.83 5.92
C LEU A 366 -38.84 -3.97 7.11
N GLY A 367 -37.82 -3.13 6.97
CA GLY A 367 -37.27 -2.33 8.06
C GLY A 367 -38.26 -1.34 8.67
N PHE A 368 -39.13 -0.74 7.86
CA PHE A 368 -40.24 0.11 8.30
C PHE A 368 -41.37 -0.64 8.99
N ALA A 369 -41.51 -1.93 8.64
CA ALA A 369 -42.65 -2.77 9.01
C ALA A 369 -42.48 -3.54 10.34
N LYS A 370 -41.41 -3.25 11.10
CA LYS A 370 -41.22 -3.87 12.43
C LYS A 370 -42.43 -3.70 13.34
N ASP A 371 -43.10 -2.57 13.22
CA ASP A 371 -44.29 -2.24 14.02
C ASP A 371 -45.58 -2.84 13.43
N HIS A 372 -45.54 -3.31 12.17
CA HIS A 372 -46.71 -3.88 11.47
C HIS A 372 -46.78 -5.41 11.54
N GLY A 373 -45.77 -6.08 12.08
CA GLY A 373 -45.79 -7.54 12.33
C GLY A 373 -45.82 -8.40 11.07
N ILE A 374 -45.38 -7.90 9.90
CA ILE A 374 -45.39 -8.63 8.64
C ILE A 374 -44.40 -9.79 8.71
N THR A 375 -44.88 -11.01 8.66
CA THR A 375 -44.10 -12.26 8.70
C THR A 375 -44.12 -13.04 7.41
N ALA A 376 -45.20 -12.94 6.63
CA ALA A 376 -45.35 -13.64 5.35
C ALA A 376 -44.86 -12.76 4.19
N HIS A 377 -43.84 -13.22 3.49
CA HIS A 377 -43.31 -12.52 2.31
C HIS A 377 -42.64 -13.50 1.34
N HIS A 378 -42.49 -13.09 0.09
CA HIS A 378 -41.85 -13.89 -0.98
C HIS A 378 -40.50 -13.30 -1.42
N ILE A 379 -39.72 -12.79 -0.47
CA ILE A 379 -38.34 -12.41 -0.71
C ILE A 379 -37.46 -13.60 -0.33
N ARG A 380 -36.65 -14.10 -1.27
CA ARG A 380 -35.79 -15.29 -1.10
C ARG A 380 -34.38 -15.05 -1.59
N GLN A 381 -33.46 -15.90 -1.14
CA GLN A 381 -32.09 -15.92 -1.66
C GLN A 381 -32.00 -16.98 -2.78
N ALA A 382 -31.66 -16.55 -3.99
CA ALA A 382 -31.36 -17.45 -5.10
C ALA A 382 -30.57 -16.67 -6.19
N ASP A 383 -29.57 -17.29 -6.77
CA ASP A 383 -28.89 -16.75 -7.95
C ASP A 383 -29.57 -17.22 -9.23
N THR A 384 -30.44 -16.37 -9.75
CA THR A 384 -31.24 -16.67 -10.96
C THR A 384 -30.43 -16.68 -12.25
N MET A 385 -29.19 -16.13 -12.25
CA MET A 385 -28.31 -16.21 -13.42
C MET A 385 -27.90 -17.64 -13.72
N GLU A 386 -27.73 -18.49 -12.70
CA GLU A 386 -27.50 -19.92 -12.89
C GLU A 386 -28.71 -20.63 -13.52
N PHE A 387 -29.94 -20.30 -13.10
CA PHE A 387 -31.17 -20.83 -13.66
C PHE A 387 -31.36 -20.41 -15.11
N ALA A 388 -31.07 -19.15 -15.43
CA ALA A 388 -31.15 -18.63 -16.78
C ALA A 388 -30.14 -19.33 -17.72
N LYS A 389 -28.88 -19.49 -17.28
CA LYS A 389 -27.86 -20.21 -18.05
C LYS A 389 -28.25 -21.69 -18.31
N ALA A 390 -28.87 -22.33 -17.33
CA ALA A 390 -29.31 -23.72 -17.43
C ALA A 390 -30.65 -23.90 -18.17
N GLY A 391 -31.35 -22.81 -18.52
CA GLY A 391 -32.67 -22.87 -19.12
C GLY A 391 -33.76 -23.47 -18.21
N THR A 392 -33.61 -23.36 -16.89
CA THR A 392 -34.47 -23.98 -15.88
C THR A 392 -35.25 -22.96 -15.05
N MET A 393 -35.28 -21.70 -15.46
CA MET A 393 -35.82 -20.57 -14.68
C MET A 393 -37.20 -20.85 -14.13
N GLU A 394 -38.18 -21.18 -14.99
CA GLU A 394 -39.56 -21.39 -14.61
C GLU A 394 -39.70 -22.49 -13.56
N ARG A 395 -39.07 -23.62 -13.81
CA ARG A 395 -39.10 -24.78 -12.89
C ARG A 395 -38.49 -24.45 -11.51
N GLU A 396 -37.39 -23.71 -11.48
CA GLU A 396 -36.72 -23.37 -10.22
C GLU A 396 -37.52 -22.27 -9.47
N LEU A 397 -38.12 -21.31 -10.16
CA LEU A 397 -39.01 -20.32 -9.56
C LEU A 397 -40.25 -21.01 -8.92
N ASP A 398 -40.88 -21.96 -9.60
CA ASP A 398 -41.98 -22.75 -9.06
C ASP A 398 -41.59 -23.50 -7.77
N LYS A 399 -40.37 -24.02 -7.69
CA LYS A 399 -39.92 -24.70 -6.47
C LYS A 399 -39.67 -23.72 -5.32
N ILE A 400 -39.08 -22.56 -5.62
CA ILE A 400 -38.69 -21.56 -4.61
C ILE A 400 -39.95 -20.92 -3.98
N PHE A 401 -41.00 -20.72 -4.77
CA PHE A 401 -42.21 -20.02 -4.35
C PHE A 401 -43.40 -20.94 -4.13
N ARG A 402 -43.22 -22.26 -4.20
CA ARG A 402 -44.25 -23.20 -3.71
C ARG A 402 -44.38 -23.07 -2.20
N ASP A 403 -45.51 -22.61 -1.76
CA ASP A 403 -45.93 -22.62 -0.34
C ASP A 403 -46.40 -24.03 0.05
#